data_79a73c7b0e835297c0db92bf4d3cea0d
#
_entry.id   79a73c7b0e835297c0db92bf4d3cea0d
#
_cell.length_a   1.000
_cell.length_b   1.000
_cell.length_c   1.000
_cell.angle_alpha   90.00
_cell.angle_beta   90.00
_cell.angle_gamma   90.00
#
_symmetry.space_group_name_H-M   'P 1'
#
loop_
_entity.id
_entity.type
_entity.pdbx_description
1 polymer ?
#
loop_
_entity_poly.entity_id
_entity_poly.type
_entity_poly.pdbx_seq_one_letter_code
_entity_poly.pdbx_strand_id
1 'polypeptide(L)'
;SRFTARRIQKFWGRQAQVLHPPVAVERFRWDAPRDDIYLCLCRLVPYKRVDLVVEAFNRLALPLVVVGDGPERQRLEALAGPTVTLLGRQSQEQVAELMSSCRAFVYAGLEDFGIAPVEAMAAGAPVIGLGRGGLLDTVRCATTGLEQATGVLFPDQSVGSLVEAVTWFEQKRIWRQLDAAAIRQWAERFRPEAFKARFEATLRQAWTAHQ
;
A
#
# COMPACT_ATOMS: atom_id res chain seq x y z
N SER A 1 1.52 -13.09 -5.65
CA SER A 1 0.96 -13.12 -4.29
C SER A 1 0.17 -14.40 -4.00
N ARG A 2 -0.10 -14.67 -2.74
CA ARG A 2 -1.00 -15.77 -2.34
C ARG A 2 -2.41 -15.60 -2.90
N PHE A 3 -2.85 -14.34 -3.08
CA PHE A 3 -4.13 -14.05 -3.73
C PHE A 3 -4.13 -14.51 -5.20
N THR A 4 -3.08 -14.21 -5.96
CA THR A 4 -2.92 -14.66 -7.36
C THR A 4 -2.82 -16.18 -7.45
N ALA A 5 -2.05 -16.82 -6.54
CA ALA A 5 -1.91 -18.28 -6.52
C ALA A 5 -3.27 -18.97 -6.28
N ARG A 6 -4.11 -18.45 -5.36
CA ARG A 6 -5.48 -18.96 -5.14
C ARG A 6 -6.38 -18.79 -6.36
N ARG A 7 -6.24 -17.69 -7.12
CA ARG A 7 -6.97 -17.49 -8.39
C ARG A 7 -6.54 -18.51 -9.45
N ILE A 8 -5.23 -18.76 -9.59
CA ILE A 8 -4.70 -19.80 -10.49
C ILE A 8 -5.28 -21.16 -10.13
N GLN A 9 -5.27 -21.53 -8.85
CA GLN A 9 -5.86 -22.78 -8.39
C GLN A 9 -7.36 -22.86 -8.71
N LYS A 10 -8.10 -21.77 -8.46
CA LYS A 10 -9.57 -21.74 -8.68
C LYS A 10 -9.96 -21.85 -10.16
N PHE A 11 -9.26 -21.13 -11.04
CA PHE A 11 -9.68 -20.99 -12.43
C PHE A 11 -8.96 -21.96 -13.38
N TRP A 12 -7.74 -22.39 -13.04
CA TRP A 12 -6.93 -23.25 -13.89
C TRP A 12 -6.65 -24.64 -13.27
N GLY A 13 -7.10 -24.88 -12.05
CA GLY A 13 -6.85 -26.15 -11.34
C GLY A 13 -5.37 -26.43 -11.05
N ARG A 14 -4.51 -25.41 -11.17
CA ARG A 14 -3.05 -25.53 -11.04
C ARG A 14 -2.56 -24.93 -9.73
N GLN A 15 -1.61 -25.61 -9.08
CA GLN A 15 -0.86 -25.02 -7.99
C GLN A 15 0.20 -24.06 -8.53
N ALA A 16 0.40 -22.91 -7.84
CA ALA A 16 1.40 -21.93 -8.19
C ALA A 16 2.26 -21.59 -6.97
N GLN A 17 3.57 -21.61 -7.16
CA GLN A 17 4.50 -21.10 -6.17
C GLN A 17 4.48 -19.57 -6.17
N VAL A 18 4.46 -18.99 -4.96
CA VAL A 18 4.40 -17.53 -4.81
C VAL A 18 5.79 -16.93 -4.78
N LEU A 19 6.04 -16.07 -5.75
CA LEU A 19 7.21 -15.19 -5.79
C LEU A 19 6.73 -13.74 -5.90
N HIS A 20 7.01 -12.94 -4.87
CA HIS A 20 6.61 -11.53 -4.86
C HIS A 20 7.50 -10.72 -5.79
N PRO A 21 6.94 -9.74 -6.55
CA PRO A 21 7.72 -8.92 -7.47
C PRO A 21 8.71 -8.02 -6.73
N PRO A 22 9.80 -7.60 -7.41
CA PRO A 22 10.78 -6.70 -6.83
C PRO A 22 10.23 -5.27 -6.73
N VAL A 23 10.67 -4.56 -5.70
CA VAL A 23 10.40 -3.13 -5.47
C VAL A 23 11.72 -2.42 -5.21
N ALA A 24 11.93 -1.27 -5.87
CA ALA A 24 13.15 -0.45 -5.74
C ALA A 24 13.15 0.32 -4.41
N VAL A 25 13.32 -0.39 -3.31
CA VAL A 25 13.21 0.14 -1.94
C VAL A 25 14.26 1.20 -1.63
N GLU A 26 15.44 1.13 -2.25
CA GLU A 26 16.58 2.04 -2.08
C GLU A 26 16.29 3.49 -2.52
N ARG A 27 15.24 3.70 -3.31
CA ARG A 27 14.82 5.02 -3.81
C ARG A 27 14.18 5.92 -2.75
N PHE A 28 13.80 5.36 -1.61
CA PHE A 28 13.00 6.04 -0.60
C PHE A 28 13.82 6.29 0.67
N ARG A 29 13.73 7.51 1.18
CA ARG A 29 14.20 7.87 2.53
C ARG A 29 13.11 7.49 3.53
N TRP A 30 13.49 6.96 4.67
CA TRP A 30 12.56 6.51 5.71
C TRP A 30 12.68 7.30 7.03
N ASP A 31 13.73 8.10 7.16
CA ASP A 31 14.13 8.84 8.36
C ASP A 31 13.64 10.30 8.35
N ALA A 32 12.81 10.67 7.39
CA ALA A 32 12.24 12.01 7.32
C ALA A 32 11.18 12.24 8.40
N PRO A 33 11.03 13.46 8.92
CA PRO A 33 9.90 13.83 9.78
C PRO A 33 8.57 13.57 9.05
N ARG A 34 7.56 13.14 9.81
CA ARG A 34 6.20 12.90 9.27
C ARG A 34 5.35 14.15 9.36
N ASP A 35 4.74 14.50 8.23
CA ASP A 35 3.73 15.54 8.12
C ASP A 35 2.35 15.03 8.58
N ASP A 36 1.39 15.96 8.66
CA ASP A 36 0.01 15.63 9.03
C ASP A 36 -0.84 15.17 7.85
N ILE A 37 -0.25 14.97 6.66
CA ILE A 37 -0.97 14.60 5.44
C ILE A 37 -1.07 13.07 5.26
N TYR A 38 -2.19 12.63 4.72
CA TYR A 38 -2.36 11.29 4.18
C TYR A 38 -2.09 11.27 2.68
N LEU A 39 -1.53 10.19 2.16
CA LEU A 39 -1.18 10.06 0.75
C LEU A 39 -1.93 8.90 0.10
N CYS A 40 -2.59 9.15 -1.03
CA CYS A 40 -3.09 8.12 -1.93
C CYS A 40 -2.40 8.28 -3.28
N LEU A 41 -1.74 7.23 -3.78
CA LEU A 41 -1.04 7.27 -5.06
C LEU A 41 -1.39 6.05 -5.91
N CYS A 42 -1.99 6.30 -7.08
CA CYS A 42 -2.25 5.27 -8.09
C CYS A 42 -2.71 5.90 -9.42
N ARG A 43 -2.85 5.06 -10.44
CA ARG A 43 -3.61 5.45 -11.64
C ARG A 43 -5.09 5.65 -11.27
N LEU A 44 -5.69 6.77 -11.67
CA LEU A 44 -7.07 7.13 -11.32
C LEU A 44 -8.07 6.39 -12.25
N VAL A 45 -8.32 5.11 -11.92
CA VAL A 45 -9.23 4.21 -12.64
C VAL A 45 -10.24 3.59 -11.64
N PRO A 46 -11.45 3.20 -12.11
CA PRO A 46 -12.55 2.81 -11.20
C PRO A 46 -12.20 1.73 -10.18
N TYR A 47 -11.47 0.69 -10.57
CA TYR A 47 -11.16 -0.43 -9.67
C TYR A 47 -10.18 -0.10 -8.53
N LYS A 48 -9.46 1.03 -8.62
CA LYS A 48 -8.59 1.53 -7.56
C LYS A 48 -9.37 2.18 -6.41
N ARG A 49 -10.65 2.48 -6.63
CA ARG A 49 -11.56 3.01 -5.62
C ARG A 49 -11.06 4.25 -4.90
N VAL A 50 -10.44 5.17 -5.66
CA VAL A 50 -10.01 6.48 -5.12
C VAL A 50 -11.21 7.33 -4.69
N ASP A 51 -12.36 7.14 -5.32
CA ASP A 51 -13.66 7.69 -4.91
C ASP A 51 -13.95 7.42 -3.42
N LEU A 52 -13.79 6.17 -3.01
CA LEU A 52 -13.99 5.75 -1.63
C LEU A 52 -13.01 6.45 -0.67
N VAL A 53 -11.74 6.62 -1.10
CA VAL A 53 -10.73 7.32 -0.28
C VAL A 53 -11.10 8.80 -0.14
N VAL A 54 -11.45 9.47 -1.23
CA VAL A 54 -11.86 10.89 -1.22
C VAL A 54 -13.08 11.11 -0.33
N GLU A 55 -14.13 10.28 -0.48
CA GLU A 55 -15.34 10.38 0.35
C GLU A 55 -15.06 10.15 1.84
N ALA A 56 -14.19 9.19 2.17
CA ALA A 56 -13.80 8.94 3.56
C ALA A 56 -13.09 10.15 4.17
N PHE A 57 -12.14 10.76 3.44
CA PHE A 57 -11.39 11.90 3.92
C PHE A 57 -12.21 13.20 3.95
N ASN A 58 -13.18 13.35 3.07
CA ASN A 58 -14.20 14.42 3.21
C ASN A 58 -14.95 14.31 4.54
N ARG A 59 -15.38 13.10 4.94
CA ARG A 59 -16.07 12.87 6.24
C ARG A 59 -15.18 13.07 7.45
N LEU A 60 -13.91 12.67 7.33
CA LEU A 60 -12.92 12.79 8.39
C LEU A 60 -12.40 14.22 8.57
N ALA A 61 -12.55 15.07 7.57
CA ALA A 61 -11.97 16.42 7.51
C ALA A 61 -10.43 16.41 7.76
N LEU A 62 -9.73 15.34 7.35
CA LEU A 62 -8.28 15.20 7.45
C LEU A 62 -7.60 15.52 6.11
N PRO A 63 -6.35 16.05 6.13
CA PRO A 63 -5.62 16.39 4.91
C PRO A 63 -5.28 15.13 4.09
N LEU A 64 -5.77 15.07 2.85
CA LEU A 64 -5.45 14.01 1.90
C LEU A 64 -4.81 14.59 0.64
N VAL A 65 -3.68 14.06 0.26
CA VAL A 65 -3.05 14.30 -1.05
C VAL A 65 -3.26 13.07 -1.94
N VAL A 66 -3.86 13.27 -3.10
CA VAL A 66 -4.03 12.26 -4.13
C VAL A 66 -3.08 12.55 -5.29
N VAL A 67 -2.20 11.59 -5.58
CA VAL A 67 -1.23 11.66 -6.68
C VAL A 67 -1.59 10.63 -7.74
N GLY A 68 -1.57 11.04 -8.98
CA GLY A 68 -1.84 10.20 -10.14
C GLY A 68 -2.73 10.88 -11.16
N ASP A 69 -2.96 10.16 -12.25
CA ASP A 69 -3.80 10.62 -13.35
C ASP A 69 -4.61 9.44 -13.93
N GLY A 70 -5.69 9.77 -14.62
CA GLY A 70 -6.54 8.77 -15.24
C GLY A 70 -7.95 9.27 -15.55
N PRO A 71 -8.80 8.41 -16.13
CA PRO A 71 -10.15 8.79 -16.57
C PRO A 71 -11.07 9.26 -15.43
N GLU A 72 -10.81 8.89 -14.19
CA GLU A 72 -11.61 9.30 -13.02
C GLU A 72 -11.23 10.69 -12.49
N ARG A 73 -10.16 11.34 -13.00
CA ARG A 73 -9.63 12.58 -12.44
C ARG A 73 -10.69 13.68 -12.27
N GLN A 74 -11.40 14.01 -13.34
CA GLN A 74 -12.41 15.09 -13.31
C GLN A 74 -13.54 14.78 -12.30
N ARG A 75 -13.98 13.52 -12.24
CA ARG A 75 -14.99 13.08 -11.28
C ARG A 75 -14.47 13.19 -9.82
N LEU A 76 -13.23 12.83 -9.58
CA LEU A 76 -12.61 12.91 -8.26
C LEU A 76 -12.36 14.35 -7.83
N GLU A 77 -11.97 15.25 -8.75
CA GLU A 77 -11.84 16.70 -8.49
C GLU A 77 -13.19 17.32 -8.08
N ALA A 78 -14.29 16.92 -8.75
CA ALA A 78 -15.63 17.37 -8.39
C ALA A 78 -16.14 16.78 -7.04
N LEU A 79 -15.62 15.63 -6.63
CA LEU A 79 -15.96 14.98 -5.36
C LEU A 79 -15.13 15.51 -4.17
N ALA A 80 -13.94 16.03 -4.44
CA ALA A 80 -12.98 16.47 -3.43
C ALA A 80 -13.52 17.66 -2.60
N GLY A 81 -13.53 17.49 -1.29
CA GLY A 81 -13.80 18.56 -0.33
C GLY A 81 -12.55 19.40 -0.01
N PRO A 82 -12.67 20.37 0.89
CA PRO A 82 -11.62 21.38 1.13
C PRO A 82 -10.30 20.81 1.70
N THR A 83 -10.32 19.62 2.27
CA THR A 83 -9.13 18.97 2.83
C THR A 83 -8.47 17.97 1.89
N VAL A 84 -9.02 17.77 0.69
CA VAL A 84 -8.53 16.81 -0.30
C VAL A 84 -7.91 17.55 -1.48
N THR A 85 -6.64 17.28 -1.77
CA THR A 85 -5.90 17.88 -2.88
C THR A 85 -5.50 16.83 -3.91
N LEU A 86 -5.89 17.01 -5.16
CA LEU A 86 -5.44 16.19 -6.28
C LEU A 86 -4.28 16.90 -7.01
N LEU A 87 -3.08 16.35 -6.91
CA LEU A 87 -1.88 16.95 -7.53
C LEU A 87 -1.67 16.53 -8.99
N GLY A 88 -2.45 15.55 -9.48
CA GLY A 88 -2.17 14.97 -10.79
C GLY A 88 -0.89 14.13 -10.79
N ARG A 89 -0.25 13.99 -11.98
CA ARG A 89 1.01 13.25 -12.11
C ARG A 89 2.15 14.07 -11.52
N GLN A 90 2.98 13.42 -10.70
CA GLN A 90 4.16 14.01 -10.08
C GLN A 90 5.44 13.31 -10.58
N SER A 91 6.60 13.97 -10.42
CA SER A 91 7.90 13.35 -10.69
C SER A 91 8.19 12.22 -9.69
N GLN A 92 9.17 11.36 -10.02
CA GLN A 92 9.56 10.27 -9.13
C GLN A 92 10.15 10.80 -7.81
N GLU A 93 10.85 11.93 -7.86
CA GLU A 93 11.44 12.60 -6.71
C GLU A 93 10.35 13.16 -5.79
N GLN A 94 9.34 13.84 -6.36
CA GLN A 94 8.20 14.36 -5.62
C GLN A 94 7.37 13.26 -4.97
N VAL A 95 7.17 12.14 -5.69
CA VAL A 95 6.51 10.95 -5.13
C VAL A 95 7.30 10.38 -3.96
N ALA A 96 8.62 10.25 -4.09
CA ALA A 96 9.47 9.73 -3.02
C ALA A 96 9.45 10.66 -1.79
N GLU A 97 9.43 11.97 -1.99
CA GLU A 97 9.33 12.96 -0.91
C GLU A 97 7.99 12.85 -0.17
N LEU A 98 6.87 12.83 -0.91
CA LEU A 98 5.53 12.66 -0.34
C LEU A 98 5.39 11.35 0.43
N MET A 99 5.92 10.25 -0.08
CA MET A 99 5.92 8.96 0.63
C MET A 99 6.77 9.01 1.91
N SER A 100 7.90 9.73 1.87
CA SER A 100 8.83 9.84 3.02
C SER A 100 8.28 10.72 4.13
N SER A 101 7.39 11.65 3.82
CA SER A 101 6.85 12.62 4.80
C SER A 101 5.41 12.36 5.21
N CYS A 102 4.59 11.62 4.45
CA CYS A 102 3.18 11.42 4.78
C CYS A 102 2.98 10.70 6.12
N ARG A 103 1.90 11.04 6.83
CA ARG A 103 1.48 10.36 8.08
C ARG A 103 1.17 8.89 7.85
N ALA A 104 0.45 8.58 6.78
CA ALA A 104 0.18 7.23 6.31
C ALA A 104 -0.16 7.22 4.82
N PHE A 105 0.12 6.10 4.17
CA PHE A 105 -0.30 5.81 2.82
C PHE A 105 -1.64 5.09 2.82
N VAL A 106 -2.63 5.60 2.09
CA VAL A 106 -4.00 5.07 2.07
C VAL A 106 -4.29 4.38 0.73
N TYR A 107 -4.84 3.15 0.79
CA TYR A 107 -5.09 2.38 -0.41
C TYR A 107 -6.35 1.52 -0.31
N ALA A 108 -7.37 1.80 -1.14
CA ALA A 108 -8.66 1.11 -1.11
C ALA A 108 -8.87 0.11 -2.26
N GLY A 109 -7.94 0.06 -3.23
CA GLY A 109 -8.03 -0.86 -4.37
C GLY A 109 -7.75 -2.30 -4.00
N LEU A 110 -8.42 -3.24 -4.69
CA LEU A 110 -8.07 -4.66 -4.64
C LEU A 110 -6.90 -4.93 -5.60
N GLU A 111 -5.75 -5.32 -5.08
CA GLU A 111 -4.53 -5.55 -5.85
C GLU A 111 -4.08 -7.00 -5.82
N ASP A 112 -3.40 -7.41 -6.87
CA ASP A 112 -2.72 -8.69 -6.92
C ASP A 112 -1.48 -8.71 -5.99
N PHE A 113 -0.78 -7.58 -5.85
CA PHE A 113 0.36 -7.43 -4.94
C PHE A 113 0.37 -6.07 -4.21
N GLY A 114 0.35 -4.95 -4.95
CA GLY A 114 0.41 -3.60 -4.42
C GLY A 114 1.85 -3.08 -4.30
N ILE A 115 2.47 -2.67 -5.42
CA ILE A 115 3.83 -2.10 -5.43
C ILE A 115 3.86 -0.78 -4.64
N ALA A 116 2.94 0.16 -4.90
CA ALA A 116 2.91 1.45 -4.23
C ALA A 116 2.77 1.37 -2.69
N PRO A 117 1.94 0.49 -2.10
CA PRO A 117 1.98 0.22 -0.66
C PRO A 117 3.34 -0.25 -0.15
N VAL A 118 4.08 -1.08 -0.91
CA VAL A 118 5.43 -1.51 -0.51
C VAL A 118 6.44 -0.37 -0.63
N GLU A 119 6.32 0.48 -1.66
CA GLU A 119 7.13 1.71 -1.80
C GLU A 119 6.90 2.66 -0.61
N ALA A 120 5.65 2.84 -0.19
CA ALA A 120 5.34 3.63 1.01
C ALA A 120 5.99 3.04 2.26
N MET A 121 5.94 1.72 2.45
CA MET A 121 6.65 1.04 3.54
C MET A 121 8.17 1.19 3.42
N ALA A 122 8.72 1.17 2.19
CA ALA A 122 10.13 1.45 1.96
C ALA A 122 10.52 2.88 2.38
N ALA A 123 9.59 3.83 2.28
CA ALA A 123 9.71 5.18 2.83
C ALA A 123 9.40 5.28 4.34
N GLY A 124 9.25 4.14 5.03
CA GLY A 124 8.89 4.08 6.45
C GLY A 124 7.45 4.50 6.76
N ALA A 125 6.61 4.75 5.75
CA ALA A 125 5.22 5.14 5.96
C ALA A 125 4.33 3.93 6.29
N PRO A 126 3.50 4.00 7.33
CA PRO A 126 2.49 2.98 7.58
C PRO A 126 1.43 2.99 6.47
N VAL A 127 0.88 1.82 6.18
CA VAL A 127 -0.17 1.65 5.16
C VAL A 127 -1.53 1.45 5.82
N ILE A 128 -2.54 2.22 5.42
CA ILE A 128 -3.94 1.96 5.73
C ILE A 128 -4.59 1.43 4.45
N GLY A 129 -4.89 0.13 4.42
CA GLY A 129 -5.28 -0.53 3.19
C GLY A 129 -6.41 -1.53 3.32
N LEU A 130 -7.03 -1.85 2.16
CA LEU A 130 -8.05 -2.90 2.11
C LEU A 130 -7.43 -4.26 2.49
N GLY A 131 -7.97 -4.91 3.51
CA GLY A 131 -7.55 -6.22 4.01
C GLY A 131 -7.90 -7.39 3.07
N ARG A 132 -7.68 -7.21 1.77
CA ARG A 132 -7.94 -8.20 0.72
C ARG A 132 -6.82 -8.18 -0.33
N GLY A 133 -6.72 -9.26 -1.09
CA GLY A 133 -5.75 -9.34 -2.18
C GLY A 133 -4.30 -9.41 -1.71
N GLY A 134 -3.41 -8.72 -2.43
CA GLY A 134 -1.98 -8.72 -2.21
C GLY A 134 -1.53 -7.99 -0.94
N LEU A 135 -2.35 -7.06 -0.41
CA LEU A 135 -2.02 -6.36 0.82
C LEU A 135 -1.95 -7.30 2.04
N LEU A 136 -2.67 -8.43 2.01
CA LEU A 136 -2.54 -9.50 3.03
C LEU A 136 -1.16 -10.19 3.02
N ASP A 137 -0.40 -10.06 1.95
CA ASP A 137 0.98 -10.58 1.86
C ASP A 137 2.02 -9.56 2.30
N THR A 138 1.69 -8.26 2.19
CA THR A 138 2.66 -7.16 2.33
C THR A 138 2.49 -6.35 3.61
N VAL A 139 1.27 -6.17 4.12
CA VAL A 139 0.99 -5.35 5.30
C VAL A 139 0.77 -6.22 6.53
N ARG A 140 1.49 -5.91 7.60
CA ARG A 140 1.28 -6.47 8.94
C ARG A 140 0.35 -5.56 9.72
N CYS A 141 -0.83 -6.07 10.08
CA CYS A 141 -1.87 -5.24 10.67
C CYS A 141 -1.63 -4.98 12.15
N ALA A 142 -1.68 -3.70 12.56
CA ALA A 142 -1.50 -3.27 13.95
C ALA A 142 -2.58 -3.78 14.91
N THR A 143 -3.75 -4.18 14.40
CA THR A 143 -4.80 -4.78 15.24
C THR A 143 -4.45 -6.17 15.77
N THR A 144 -3.45 -6.84 15.16
CA THR A 144 -2.95 -8.15 15.62
C THR A 144 -1.68 -8.07 16.47
N GLY A 145 -1.11 -6.89 16.62
CA GLY A 145 0.09 -6.60 17.41
C GLY A 145 0.87 -5.44 16.83
N LEU A 146 1.42 -4.58 17.68
CA LEU A 146 2.12 -3.36 17.27
C LEU A 146 3.59 -3.58 16.94
N GLU A 147 4.25 -4.52 17.61
CA GLU A 147 5.72 -4.70 17.57
C GLU A 147 6.30 -4.87 16.16
N GLN A 148 5.55 -5.51 15.26
CA GLN A 148 5.99 -5.73 13.89
C GLN A 148 4.99 -5.17 12.87
N ALA A 149 4.07 -4.33 13.31
CA ALA A 149 3.04 -3.80 12.43
C ALA A 149 3.62 -2.81 11.42
N THR A 150 3.08 -2.84 10.21
CA THR A 150 3.44 -1.91 9.14
C THR A 150 2.25 -1.08 8.67
N GLY A 151 1.11 -1.21 9.34
CA GLY A 151 -0.08 -0.46 9.00
C GLY A 151 -1.37 -1.03 9.60
N VAL A 152 -2.49 -0.63 9.03
CA VAL A 152 -3.84 -1.04 9.42
C VAL A 152 -4.59 -1.57 8.22
N LEU A 153 -5.30 -2.68 8.37
CA LEU A 153 -6.12 -3.24 7.31
C LEU A 153 -7.60 -3.12 7.67
N PHE A 154 -8.40 -2.49 6.78
CA PHE A 154 -9.84 -2.45 6.92
C PHE A 154 -10.52 -3.59 6.12
N PRO A 155 -11.58 -4.21 6.67
CA PRO A 155 -12.10 -5.47 6.13
C PRO A 155 -12.95 -5.28 4.85
N ASP A 156 -13.72 -4.19 4.77
CA ASP A 156 -14.70 -4.00 3.71
C ASP A 156 -14.38 -2.80 2.82
N GLN A 157 -14.51 -2.98 1.52
CA GLN A 157 -14.28 -1.92 0.53
C GLN A 157 -15.46 -0.91 0.55
N SER A 158 -15.59 -0.22 1.67
CA SER A 158 -16.62 0.77 1.93
C SER A 158 -16.06 2.03 2.61
N VAL A 159 -16.72 3.15 2.42
CA VAL A 159 -16.36 4.43 3.05
C VAL A 159 -16.37 4.30 4.58
N GLY A 160 -17.40 3.65 5.13
CA GLY A 160 -17.52 3.44 6.57
C GLY A 160 -16.34 2.68 7.16
N SER A 161 -15.98 1.56 6.54
CA SER A 161 -14.86 0.72 7.00
C SER A 161 -13.50 1.45 6.96
N LEU A 162 -13.26 2.28 5.94
CA LEU A 162 -12.06 3.12 5.88
C LEU A 162 -12.10 4.24 6.93
N VAL A 163 -13.25 4.90 7.12
CA VAL A 163 -13.41 5.93 8.16
C VAL A 163 -13.11 5.35 9.54
N GLU A 164 -13.65 4.17 9.86
CA GLU A 164 -13.39 3.49 11.14
C GLU A 164 -11.90 3.19 11.33
N ALA A 165 -11.24 2.67 10.30
CA ALA A 165 -9.81 2.34 10.35
C ALA A 165 -8.93 3.59 10.57
N VAL A 166 -9.20 4.69 9.85
CA VAL A 166 -8.47 5.95 10.01
C VAL A 166 -8.78 6.58 11.37
N THR A 167 -10.03 6.56 11.82
CA THR A 167 -10.42 7.07 13.13
C THR A 167 -9.69 6.31 14.26
N TRP A 168 -9.64 4.99 14.18
CA TRP A 168 -8.91 4.17 15.13
C TRP A 168 -7.40 4.49 15.11
N PHE A 169 -6.82 4.63 13.90
CA PHE A 169 -5.41 4.98 13.70
C PHE A 169 -5.06 6.32 14.36
N GLU A 170 -5.93 7.34 14.23
CA GLU A 170 -5.76 8.66 14.85
C GLU A 170 -5.98 8.63 16.36
N GLN A 171 -7.11 8.09 16.83
CA GLN A 171 -7.46 8.06 18.26
C GLN A 171 -6.42 7.31 19.09
N LYS A 172 -5.91 6.21 18.57
CA LYS A 172 -4.85 5.42 19.22
C LYS A 172 -3.45 5.98 18.94
N ARG A 173 -3.34 7.02 18.12
CA ARG A 173 -2.04 7.59 17.69
C ARG A 173 -1.08 6.50 17.19
N ILE A 174 -1.59 5.57 16.38
CA ILE A 174 -0.84 4.40 15.89
C ILE A 174 0.42 4.84 15.15
N TRP A 175 0.35 5.93 14.40
CA TRP A 175 1.49 6.51 13.68
C TRP A 175 2.68 6.92 14.59
N ARG A 176 2.45 7.14 15.90
CA ARG A 176 3.51 7.38 16.90
C ARG A 176 4.08 6.11 17.52
N GLN A 177 3.35 5.00 17.40
CA GLN A 177 3.71 3.72 18.01
C GLN A 177 4.41 2.79 17.02
N LEU A 178 4.28 3.07 15.71
CA LEU A 178 4.95 2.31 14.67
C LEU A 178 6.35 2.88 14.42
N ASP A 179 7.34 1.98 14.40
CA ASP A 179 8.72 2.34 14.09
C ASP A 179 8.95 2.37 12.57
N ALA A 180 9.30 3.54 12.03
CA ALA A 180 9.58 3.73 10.61
C ALA A 180 10.76 2.85 10.13
N ALA A 181 11.77 2.63 10.97
CA ALA A 181 12.88 1.75 10.64
C ALA A 181 12.43 0.27 10.52
N ALA A 182 11.56 -0.19 11.42
CA ALA A 182 11.00 -1.54 11.36
C ALA A 182 10.09 -1.72 10.13
N ILE A 183 9.29 -0.71 9.79
CA ILE A 183 8.46 -0.71 8.55
C ILE A 183 9.38 -0.81 7.33
N ARG A 184 10.43 -0.01 7.25
CA ARG A 184 11.45 -0.05 6.19
C ARG A 184 12.11 -1.42 6.11
N GLN A 185 12.56 -1.96 7.23
CA GLN A 185 13.20 -3.27 7.29
C GLN A 185 12.28 -4.38 6.75
N TRP A 186 10.99 -4.29 7.04
CA TRP A 186 10.02 -5.23 6.46
C TRP A 186 9.94 -5.12 4.93
N ALA A 187 10.00 -3.91 4.36
CA ALA A 187 9.97 -3.68 2.91
C ALA A 187 11.21 -4.23 2.20
N GLU A 188 12.38 -4.29 2.86
CA GLU A 188 13.65 -4.79 2.29
C GLU A 188 13.55 -6.23 1.75
N ARG A 189 12.63 -7.03 2.26
CA ARG A 189 12.39 -8.39 1.75
C ARG A 189 11.90 -8.43 0.30
N PHE A 190 11.43 -7.30 -0.24
CA PHE A 190 10.94 -7.14 -1.61
C PHE A 190 11.95 -6.47 -2.54
N ARG A 191 13.18 -6.20 -2.08
CA ARG A 191 14.21 -5.60 -2.91
C ARG A 191 14.60 -6.49 -4.09
N PRO A 192 15.15 -5.92 -5.20
CA PRO A 192 15.51 -6.65 -6.40
C PRO A 192 16.44 -7.83 -6.15
N GLU A 193 17.44 -7.69 -5.26
CA GLU A 193 18.40 -8.76 -4.95
C GLU A 193 17.71 -9.94 -4.25
N ALA A 194 16.79 -9.66 -3.33
CA ALA A 194 16.00 -10.70 -2.65
C ALA A 194 15.08 -11.44 -3.62
N PHE A 195 14.49 -10.71 -4.58
CA PHE A 195 13.72 -11.32 -5.66
C PHE A 195 14.59 -12.23 -6.52
N LYS A 196 15.74 -11.74 -6.99
CA LYS A 196 16.67 -12.49 -7.84
C LYS A 196 17.10 -13.80 -7.17
N ALA A 197 17.53 -13.74 -5.92
CA ALA A 197 17.95 -14.92 -5.17
C ALA A 197 16.85 -15.98 -5.05
N ARG A 198 15.61 -15.54 -4.74
CA ARG A 198 14.44 -16.42 -4.64
C ARG A 198 14.04 -17.01 -6.00
N PHE A 199 14.09 -16.20 -7.05
CA PHE A 199 13.79 -16.64 -8.41
C PHE A 199 14.75 -17.73 -8.87
N GLU A 200 16.07 -17.52 -8.67
CA GLU A 200 17.10 -18.51 -9.01
C GLU A 200 16.92 -19.82 -8.23
N ALA A 201 16.63 -19.72 -6.92
CA ALA A 201 16.38 -20.90 -6.10
C ALA A 201 15.14 -21.68 -6.58
N THR A 202 14.05 -20.97 -6.89
CA THR A 202 12.81 -21.55 -7.42
C THR A 202 13.04 -22.24 -8.76
N LEU A 203 13.80 -21.60 -9.66
CA LEU A 203 14.12 -22.14 -10.97
C LEU A 203 14.96 -23.43 -10.87
N ARG A 204 15.98 -23.44 -10.00
CA ARG A 204 16.82 -24.64 -9.75
C ARG A 204 15.99 -25.80 -9.22
N GLN A 205 15.10 -25.54 -8.24
CA GLN A 205 14.21 -26.56 -7.70
C GLN A 205 13.28 -27.15 -8.77
N ALA A 206 12.66 -26.29 -9.59
CA ALA A 206 11.81 -26.74 -10.68
C ALA A 206 12.57 -27.55 -11.72
N TRP A 207 13.78 -27.14 -12.07
CA TRP A 207 14.64 -27.87 -13.01
C TRP A 207 15.01 -29.26 -12.50
N THR A 208 15.45 -29.37 -11.24
CA THR A 208 15.82 -30.67 -10.64
C THR A 208 14.61 -31.62 -10.51
N ALA A 209 13.41 -31.08 -10.30
CA ALA A 209 12.19 -31.90 -10.21
C ALA A 209 11.71 -32.44 -11.59
N HIS A 210 12.27 -31.98 -12.70
CA HIS A 210 11.91 -32.39 -14.06
C HIS A 210 12.99 -33.30 -14.72
N GLN A 211 14.09 -33.59 -14.03
CA GLN A 211 15.08 -34.60 -14.39
C GLN A 211 14.75 -35.94 -13.74
#